data_74bb74b1489b05325ce6b9b160170534
#
_entry.id   74bb74b1489b05325ce6b9b160170534
#
_cell.length_a   1.000
_cell.length_b   1.000
_cell.length_c   1.000
_cell.angle_alpha   90.00
_cell.angle_beta   90.00
_cell.angle_gamma   90.00
#
_symmetry.space_group_name_H-M   'P 1'
#
loop_
_entity.id
_entity.type
_entity.pdbx_description
1 polymer ?
#
loop_
_entity_poly.entity_id
_entity_poly.type
_entity_poly.pdbx_seq_one_letter_code
_entity_poly.pdbx_strand_id
1 'polypeptide(L)'
;CISRQRTWGVPIPIFYCEDGTPIIEQEVFDHISELFREHGSNVWFERDEKDLLPEGYTNEHSPNGIFKKEKDIMDVWFDSGSSHTGVMVERGFNYPVDLYFEGSDQYRGWFNSSLIIGVAAHGKAPYKTVLSHGFVLDGKGNKMSKSLGNTVDPIKLVNQYGADIVRLWATSVAYQQDVRISDEIMKQVAEGYRKIRNTMRFVLGNLNDFKASDLVEIKDLPGVDQYMLAKLNELMKAYDEAYANYDFATANQEILNYFTNTLSSFYMDFTKDILYIEDANSPRRRQVQTVLYHHAKTMMKLLSTVLVFTAEELHDHFHCDETKAAVSYTHLTLPTTP
;
A
#
# COMPACT_ATOMS: atom_id res chain seq x y z
N CYS A 1 17.88 -25.32 -2.09
CA CYS A 1 17.08 -26.50 -2.44
C CYS A 1 15.65 -26.08 -2.73
N ILE A 2 15.10 -26.51 -3.86
CA ILE A 2 13.71 -26.18 -4.27
C ILE A 2 12.71 -27.24 -3.79
N SER A 3 13.16 -28.33 -3.21
CA SER A 3 12.33 -29.45 -2.76
C SER A 3 12.43 -29.71 -1.26
N ARG A 4 11.37 -30.31 -0.70
CA ARG A 4 11.28 -30.76 0.70
C ARG A 4 10.63 -32.11 0.79
N GLN A 5 11.14 -32.96 1.69
CA GLN A 5 10.63 -34.29 2.03
C GLN A 5 9.53 -34.15 3.07
N ARG A 6 8.36 -33.65 2.63
CA ARG A 6 7.17 -33.45 3.47
C ARG A 6 5.94 -33.99 2.77
N THR A 7 4.93 -34.34 3.53
CA THR A 7 3.68 -34.95 3.06
C THR A 7 2.64 -33.91 2.64
N TRP A 8 2.84 -32.62 2.94
CA TRP A 8 1.91 -31.56 2.62
C TRP A 8 2.62 -30.37 2.00
N GLY A 9 2.16 -29.95 0.84
CA GLY A 9 2.69 -28.84 0.05
C GLY A 9 2.36 -28.97 -1.42
N VAL A 10 2.88 -28.07 -2.24
CA VAL A 10 2.71 -28.10 -3.70
C VAL A 10 3.59 -29.22 -4.26
N PRO A 11 3.03 -30.19 -5.01
CA PRO A 11 3.81 -31.29 -5.58
C PRO A 11 4.78 -30.82 -6.67
N ILE A 12 5.86 -31.58 -6.86
CA ILE A 12 6.77 -31.43 -7.98
C ILE A 12 6.26 -32.37 -9.08
N PRO A 13 5.71 -31.88 -10.22
CA PRO A 13 5.02 -32.71 -11.21
C PRO A 13 6.00 -33.41 -12.17
N ILE A 14 6.91 -34.21 -11.61
CA ILE A 14 7.92 -34.97 -12.35
C ILE A 14 7.65 -36.46 -12.20
N PHE A 15 7.72 -37.18 -13.33
CA PHE A 15 7.74 -38.63 -13.35
C PHE A 15 9.14 -39.14 -13.68
N TYR A 16 9.45 -40.33 -13.22
CA TYR A 16 10.68 -41.06 -13.53
C TYR A 16 10.34 -42.35 -14.24
N CYS A 17 11.10 -42.63 -15.30
CA CYS A 17 11.07 -43.90 -16.01
C CYS A 17 11.66 -45.06 -15.21
N GLU A 18 11.55 -46.29 -15.69
CA GLU A 18 12.08 -47.50 -15.05
C GLU A 18 13.60 -47.44 -14.79
N ASP A 19 14.34 -46.81 -15.67
CA ASP A 19 15.79 -46.60 -15.56
C ASP A 19 16.17 -45.39 -14.71
N GLY A 20 15.18 -44.64 -14.20
CA GLY A 20 15.37 -43.45 -13.38
C GLY A 20 15.47 -42.14 -14.20
N THR A 21 15.30 -42.20 -15.53
CA THR A 21 15.29 -40.99 -16.38
C THR A 21 14.07 -40.13 -16.05
N PRO A 22 14.20 -38.83 -15.74
CA PRO A 22 13.07 -37.95 -15.55
C PRO A 22 12.35 -37.62 -16.84
N ILE A 23 11.03 -37.54 -16.81
CA ILE A 23 10.20 -37.11 -17.93
C ILE A 23 10.14 -35.59 -17.91
N ILE A 24 10.75 -34.94 -18.95
CA ILE A 24 10.77 -33.49 -19.13
C ILE A 24 10.16 -33.19 -20.51
N GLU A 25 8.86 -33.45 -20.64
CA GLU A 25 8.10 -33.28 -21.86
C GLU A 25 6.98 -32.29 -21.66
N GLN A 26 6.87 -31.32 -22.58
CA GLN A 26 5.88 -30.23 -22.47
C GLN A 26 4.45 -30.77 -22.46
N GLU A 27 4.17 -31.81 -23.27
CA GLU A 27 2.83 -32.42 -23.31
C GLU A 27 2.40 -32.99 -21.95
N VAL A 28 3.33 -33.63 -21.23
CA VAL A 28 3.06 -34.15 -19.87
C VAL A 28 2.83 -33.01 -18.90
N PHE A 29 3.63 -31.93 -18.96
CA PHE A 29 3.45 -30.76 -18.10
C PHE A 29 2.12 -30.05 -18.36
N ASP A 30 1.74 -29.88 -19.63
CA ASP A 30 0.48 -29.25 -19.99
C ASP A 30 -0.71 -30.08 -19.51
N HIS A 31 -0.65 -31.40 -19.68
CA HIS A 31 -1.68 -32.32 -19.17
C HIS A 31 -1.83 -32.25 -17.65
N ILE A 32 -0.73 -32.27 -16.89
CA ILE A 32 -0.76 -32.12 -15.43
C ILE A 32 -1.27 -30.75 -15.02
N SER A 33 -0.89 -29.70 -15.74
CA SER A 33 -1.40 -28.35 -15.49
C SER A 33 -2.91 -28.27 -15.61
N GLU A 34 -3.50 -28.91 -16.63
CA GLU A 34 -4.96 -28.97 -16.80
C GLU A 34 -5.62 -29.80 -15.69
N LEU A 35 -5.04 -30.94 -15.32
CA LEU A 35 -5.53 -31.73 -14.18
C LEU A 35 -5.54 -30.93 -12.88
N PHE A 36 -4.49 -30.14 -12.63
CA PHE A 36 -4.41 -29.27 -11.44
C PHE A 36 -5.41 -28.12 -11.50
N ARG A 37 -5.66 -27.58 -12.69
CA ARG A 37 -6.68 -26.53 -12.86
C ARG A 37 -8.09 -27.04 -12.61
N GLU A 38 -8.40 -28.26 -13.04
CA GLU A 38 -9.73 -28.87 -12.89
C GLU A 38 -9.97 -29.43 -11.49
N HIS A 39 -8.98 -30.12 -10.92
CA HIS A 39 -9.14 -30.93 -9.69
C HIS A 39 -8.35 -30.39 -8.50
N GLY A 40 -7.49 -29.38 -8.69
CA GLY A 40 -6.53 -28.95 -7.68
C GLY A 40 -5.30 -29.86 -7.58
N SER A 41 -4.23 -29.40 -6.95
CA SER A 41 -2.96 -30.13 -6.87
C SER A 41 -3.01 -31.40 -6.01
N ASN A 42 -4.06 -31.60 -5.19
CA ASN A 42 -4.24 -32.83 -4.43
C ASN A 42 -4.35 -34.08 -5.31
N VAL A 43 -4.86 -33.94 -6.55
CA VAL A 43 -4.96 -35.03 -7.50
C VAL A 43 -3.63 -35.77 -7.72
N TRP A 44 -2.49 -35.08 -7.56
CA TRP A 44 -1.16 -35.66 -7.63
C TRP A 44 -0.92 -36.76 -6.57
N PHE A 45 -1.47 -36.59 -5.40
CA PHE A 45 -1.32 -37.54 -4.29
C PHE A 45 -2.41 -38.61 -4.27
N GLU A 46 -3.56 -38.30 -4.85
CA GLU A 46 -4.76 -39.18 -4.81
C GLU A 46 -4.79 -40.21 -5.93
N ARG A 47 -4.22 -39.90 -7.12
CA ARG A 47 -4.26 -40.79 -8.28
C ARG A 47 -2.94 -41.54 -8.48
N ASP A 48 -3.01 -42.69 -9.12
CA ASP A 48 -1.85 -43.47 -9.53
C ASP A 48 -1.19 -42.78 -10.77
N GLU A 49 0.08 -43.15 -11.03
CA GLU A 49 0.88 -42.56 -12.12
C GLU A 49 0.21 -42.70 -13.51
N LYS A 50 -0.41 -43.85 -13.78
CA LYS A 50 -1.10 -44.10 -15.06
C LYS A 50 -2.34 -43.22 -15.28
N ASP A 51 -2.96 -42.75 -14.20
CA ASP A 51 -4.15 -41.88 -14.24
C ASP A 51 -3.78 -40.38 -14.25
N LEU A 52 -2.50 -40.09 -14.06
CA LEU A 52 -1.91 -38.75 -14.12
C LEU A 52 -1.17 -38.47 -15.43
N LEU A 53 -0.73 -39.49 -16.13
CA LEU A 53 -0.10 -39.38 -17.44
C LEU A 53 -1.15 -39.28 -18.54
N PRO A 54 -0.82 -38.65 -19.70
CA PRO A 54 -1.70 -38.66 -20.86
C PRO A 54 -2.12 -40.09 -21.27
N GLU A 55 -3.35 -40.25 -21.74
CA GLU A 55 -3.86 -41.55 -22.17
C GLU A 55 -2.98 -42.18 -23.26
N GLY A 56 -2.52 -43.43 -23.04
CA GLY A 56 -1.65 -44.14 -23.96
C GLY A 56 -0.20 -43.66 -23.98
N TYR A 57 0.24 -42.85 -23.01
CA TYR A 57 1.62 -42.37 -22.93
C TYR A 57 2.62 -43.53 -22.87
N THR A 58 3.67 -43.45 -23.69
CA THR A 58 4.77 -44.42 -23.74
C THR A 58 6.11 -43.68 -23.77
N ASN A 59 7.15 -44.29 -23.22
CA ASN A 59 8.51 -43.74 -23.26
C ASN A 59 9.52 -44.85 -23.42
N GLU A 60 10.57 -44.63 -24.24
CA GLU A 60 11.60 -45.64 -24.51
C GLU A 60 12.39 -46.07 -23.28
N HIS A 61 12.48 -45.20 -22.28
CA HIS A 61 13.10 -45.47 -20.96
C HIS A 61 12.20 -46.26 -19.99
N SER A 62 10.96 -46.54 -20.40
CA SER A 62 9.98 -47.37 -19.66
C SER A 62 9.32 -48.38 -20.56
N PRO A 63 10.05 -49.38 -21.11
CA PRO A 63 9.54 -50.36 -22.07
C PRO A 63 8.38 -51.22 -21.54
N ASN A 64 8.24 -51.33 -20.22
CA ASN A 64 7.14 -52.05 -19.57
C ASN A 64 6.00 -51.12 -19.12
N GLY A 65 6.09 -49.84 -19.42
CA GLY A 65 5.08 -48.84 -19.05
C GLY A 65 5.01 -48.55 -17.52
N ILE A 66 6.11 -48.78 -16.81
CA ILE A 66 6.18 -48.50 -15.35
C ILE A 66 6.80 -47.14 -15.15
N PHE A 67 6.04 -46.28 -14.47
CA PHE A 67 6.47 -44.91 -14.13
C PHE A 67 6.37 -44.71 -12.60
N LYS A 68 7.18 -43.79 -12.06
CA LYS A 68 7.12 -43.36 -10.67
C LYS A 68 7.00 -41.84 -10.62
N LYS A 69 6.05 -41.35 -9.85
CA LYS A 69 5.91 -39.90 -9.62
C LYS A 69 6.82 -39.44 -8.48
N GLU A 70 7.28 -38.21 -8.58
CA GLU A 70 8.01 -37.53 -7.50
C GLU A 70 7.11 -37.40 -6.26
N LYS A 71 7.70 -37.62 -5.09
CA LYS A 71 7.00 -37.56 -3.79
C LYS A 71 7.39 -36.34 -2.96
N ASP A 72 8.51 -35.71 -3.31
CA ASP A 72 8.91 -34.47 -2.69
C ASP A 72 7.95 -33.35 -3.09
N ILE A 73 7.87 -32.33 -2.25
CA ILE A 73 7.08 -31.13 -2.51
C ILE A 73 8.00 -29.93 -2.81
N MET A 74 7.45 -28.90 -3.41
CA MET A 74 8.12 -27.61 -3.56
C MET A 74 8.45 -27.00 -2.21
N ASP A 75 9.59 -26.31 -2.13
CA ASP A 75 9.91 -25.48 -0.97
C ASP A 75 9.01 -24.23 -0.95
N VAL A 76 8.65 -23.76 0.24
CA VAL A 76 7.82 -22.55 0.41
C VAL A 76 8.40 -21.31 -0.24
N TRP A 77 9.71 -21.22 -0.35
CA TRP A 77 10.37 -20.10 -1.08
C TRP A 77 10.19 -20.18 -2.58
N PHE A 78 10.01 -21.39 -3.13
CA PHE A 78 9.63 -21.55 -4.53
C PHE A 78 8.18 -21.10 -4.73
N ASP A 79 7.27 -21.53 -3.88
CA ASP A 79 5.85 -21.16 -3.95
C ASP A 79 5.69 -19.65 -3.86
N SER A 80 6.28 -19.01 -2.85
CA SER A 80 6.23 -17.56 -2.67
C SER A 80 6.98 -16.82 -3.78
N GLY A 81 8.09 -17.36 -4.25
CA GLY A 81 8.88 -16.81 -5.35
C GLY A 81 8.16 -16.84 -6.68
N SER A 82 7.16 -17.70 -6.85
CA SER A 82 6.33 -17.79 -8.07
C SER A 82 5.13 -16.84 -8.08
N SER A 83 4.90 -16.09 -6.99
CA SER A 83 3.70 -15.23 -6.83
C SER A 83 3.53 -14.18 -7.92
N HIS A 84 4.62 -13.70 -8.53
CA HIS A 84 4.57 -12.77 -9.67
C HIS A 84 3.86 -13.37 -10.90
N THR A 85 3.96 -14.68 -11.12
CA THR A 85 3.25 -15.38 -12.19
C THR A 85 1.92 -15.93 -11.70
N GLY A 86 1.93 -16.76 -10.66
CA GLY A 86 0.74 -17.46 -10.16
C GLY A 86 -0.34 -16.57 -9.55
N VAL A 87 -0.02 -15.31 -9.24
CA VAL A 87 -1.01 -14.34 -8.72
C VAL A 87 -1.15 -13.15 -9.63
N MET A 88 -0.05 -12.46 -9.96
CA MET A 88 -0.15 -11.19 -10.66
C MET A 88 -0.49 -11.38 -12.14
N VAL A 89 0.27 -12.21 -12.87
CA VAL A 89 0.01 -12.46 -14.30
C VAL A 89 -1.34 -13.16 -14.49
N GLU A 90 -1.64 -14.18 -13.70
CA GLU A 90 -2.91 -14.92 -13.77
C GLU A 90 -4.15 -14.04 -13.52
N ARG A 91 -4.00 -12.95 -12.76
CA ARG A 91 -5.06 -11.96 -12.53
C ARG A 91 -5.05 -10.79 -13.52
N GLY A 92 -4.24 -10.87 -14.57
CA GLY A 92 -4.18 -9.86 -15.63
C GLY A 92 -3.36 -8.61 -15.28
N PHE A 93 -2.53 -8.66 -14.24
CA PHE A 93 -1.61 -7.57 -13.91
C PHE A 93 -0.33 -7.64 -14.76
N ASN A 94 0.38 -6.51 -14.83
CA ASN A 94 1.59 -6.39 -15.63
C ASN A 94 2.77 -7.22 -15.07
N TYR A 95 3.60 -7.72 -15.97
CA TYR A 95 4.92 -8.27 -15.68
C TYR A 95 6.01 -7.44 -16.37
N PRO A 96 7.09 -6.99 -15.68
CA PRO A 96 7.33 -7.07 -14.24
C PRO A 96 6.30 -6.28 -13.41
N VAL A 97 6.07 -6.70 -12.16
CA VAL A 97 5.24 -5.93 -11.21
C VAL A 97 5.93 -4.62 -10.82
N ASP A 98 5.16 -3.60 -10.43
CA ASP A 98 5.73 -2.27 -10.18
C ASP A 98 6.60 -2.24 -8.94
N LEU A 99 6.16 -2.89 -7.84
CA LEU A 99 6.82 -2.79 -6.54
C LEU A 99 6.80 -4.12 -5.79
N TYR A 100 7.97 -4.53 -5.27
CA TYR A 100 8.13 -5.51 -4.20
C TYR A 100 8.49 -4.79 -2.91
N PHE A 101 7.71 -5.00 -1.85
CA PHE A 101 7.91 -4.33 -0.57
C PHE A 101 7.89 -5.33 0.58
N GLU A 102 9.01 -5.46 1.31
CA GLU A 102 9.17 -6.36 2.44
C GLU A 102 10.42 -5.99 3.28
N GLY A 103 10.67 -6.71 4.35
CA GLY A 103 11.82 -6.54 5.21
C GLY A 103 13.17 -6.82 4.52
N SER A 104 14.23 -6.23 5.05
CA SER A 104 15.60 -6.36 4.50
C SER A 104 16.16 -7.79 4.57
N ASP A 105 15.61 -8.68 5.41
CA ASP A 105 15.95 -10.09 5.46
C ASP A 105 15.52 -10.86 4.20
N GLN A 106 14.58 -10.32 3.41
CA GLN A 106 14.08 -10.92 2.18
C GLN A 106 15.06 -10.87 1.01
N TYR A 107 16.18 -10.19 1.14
CA TYR A 107 17.31 -10.34 0.20
C TYR A 107 17.85 -11.78 0.16
N ARG A 108 17.64 -12.58 1.22
CA ARG A 108 17.89 -14.02 1.27
C ARG A 108 16.63 -14.88 1.29
N GLY A 109 15.50 -14.31 0.94
CA GLY A 109 14.21 -15.00 0.93
C GLY A 109 13.43 -14.66 -0.34
N TRP A 110 12.28 -14.02 -0.17
CA TRP A 110 11.33 -13.77 -1.25
C TRP A 110 11.90 -12.95 -2.41
N PHE A 111 12.71 -11.92 -2.17
CA PHE A 111 13.32 -11.14 -3.27
C PHE A 111 14.22 -12.01 -4.14
N ASN A 112 15.05 -12.85 -3.50
CA ASN A 112 15.99 -13.72 -4.22
C ASN A 112 15.29 -14.85 -4.96
N SER A 113 14.36 -15.57 -4.31
CA SER A 113 13.62 -16.66 -4.95
C SER A 113 12.79 -16.17 -6.12
N SER A 114 12.10 -15.01 -5.96
CA SER A 114 11.35 -14.38 -7.05
C SER A 114 12.24 -13.98 -8.22
N LEU A 115 13.42 -13.42 -7.94
CA LEU A 115 14.36 -13.03 -9.00
C LEU A 115 14.82 -14.23 -9.82
N ILE A 116 15.23 -15.30 -9.14
CA ILE A 116 15.72 -16.52 -9.80
C ILE A 116 14.62 -17.13 -10.65
N ILE A 117 13.42 -17.32 -10.09
CA ILE A 117 12.27 -17.92 -10.80
C ILE A 117 11.82 -17.03 -11.96
N GLY A 118 11.73 -15.71 -11.72
CA GLY A 118 11.33 -14.76 -12.75
C GLY A 118 12.29 -14.73 -13.94
N VAL A 119 13.61 -14.73 -13.68
CA VAL A 119 14.62 -14.78 -14.75
C VAL A 119 14.58 -16.14 -15.48
N ALA A 120 14.42 -17.24 -14.75
CA ALA A 120 14.34 -18.56 -15.37
C ALA A 120 13.09 -18.72 -16.26
N ALA A 121 11.92 -18.24 -15.81
CA ALA A 121 10.66 -18.41 -16.50
C ALA A 121 10.39 -17.34 -17.58
N HIS A 122 10.84 -16.10 -17.38
CA HIS A 122 10.49 -14.95 -18.22
C HIS A 122 11.69 -14.19 -18.80
N GLY A 123 12.93 -14.60 -18.50
CA GLY A 123 14.15 -13.98 -19.01
C GLY A 123 14.46 -12.59 -18.40
N LYS A 124 13.72 -12.13 -17.41
CA LYS A 124 13.91 -10.81 -16.77
C LYS A 124 13.42 -10.80 -15.32
N ALA A 125 13.91 -9.83 -14.54
CA ALA A 125 13.48 -9.65 -13.16
C ALA A 125 11.96 -9.46 -13.05
N PRO A 126 11.30 -10.03 -12.02
CA PRO A 126 9.85 -9.96 -11.86
C PRO A 126 9.32 -8.64 -11.30
N TYR A 127 10.18 -7.72 -10.92
CA TYR A 127 9.84 -6.43 -10.32
C TYR A 127 10.62 -5.29 -10.97
N LYS A 128 10.02 -4.10 -11.00
CA LYS A 128 10.67 -2.85 -11.44
C LYS A 128 11.43 -2.21 -10.29
N THR A 129 10.83 -2.22 -9.09
CA THR A 129 11.38 -1.61 -7.88
C THR A 129 11.31 -2.58 -6.71
N VAL A 130 12.36 -2.63 -5.90
CA VAL A 130 12.38 -3.29 -4.60
C VAL A 130 12.48 -2.22 -3.53
N LEU A 131 11.53 -2.18 -2.61
CA LEU A 131 11.52 -1.31 -1.45
C LEU A 131 11.68 -2.17 -0.21
N SER A 132 12.78 -2.01 0.52
CA SER A 132 13.01 -2.79 1.74
C SER A 132 12.89 -1.92 2.98
N HIS A 133 12.33 -2.49 4.04
CA HIS A 133 12.20 -1.83 5.34
C HIS A 133 13.02 -2.55 6.42
N GLY A 134 13.33 -1.82 7.50
CA GLY A 134 13.93 -2.37 8.71
C GLY A 134 12.89 -3.02 9.62
N PHE A 135 13.31 -3.36 10.83
CA PHE A 135 12.45 -4.00 11.83
C PHE A 135 11.91 -3.00 12.85
N VAL A 136 10.79 -3.37 13.45
CA VAL A 136 10.23 -2.60 14.57
C VAL A 136 10.85 -3.10 15.87
N LEU A 137 11.46 -2.17 16.59
CA LEU A 137 12.10 -2.38 17.89
C LEU A 137 11.24 -1.80 19.01
N ASP A 138 11.45 -2.26 20.24
CA ASP A 138 10.83 -1.64 21.41
C ASP A 138 11.35 -0.21 21.65
N GLY A 139 10.77 0.52 22.59
CA GLY A 139 11.19 1.89 22.92
C GLY A 139 12.65 2.05 23.35
N LYS A 140 13.28 0.96 23.82
CA LYS A 140 14.70 0.91 24.20
C LYS A 140 15.63 0.52 23.04
N GLY A 141 15.07 0.14 21.90
CA GLY A 141 15.82 -0.29 20.73
C GLY A 141 16.17 -1.78 20.72
N ASN A 142 15.49 -2.62 21.51
CA ASN A 142 15.69 -4.04 21.50
C ASN A 142 14.72 -4.72 20.52
N LYS A 143 15.18 -5.82 19.92
CA LYS A 143 14.32 -6.68 19.09
C LYS A 143 13.16 -7.21 19.93
N MET A 144 11.95 -7.11 19.41
CA MET A 144 10.76 -7.63 20.06
C MET A 144 10.71 -9.15 19.97
N SER A 145 10.40 -9.80 21.10
CA SER A 145 10.16 -11.25 21.16
C SER A 145 9.14 -11.60 22.24
N LYS A 146 8.41 -12.70 22.03
CA LYS A 146 7.44 -13.21 23.03
C LYS A 146 8.14 -13.58 24.33
N SER A 147 9.36 -14.11 24.26
CA SER A 147 10.14 -14.52 25.43
C SER A 147 10.59 -13.34 26.29
N LEU A 148 10.85 -12.18 25.70
CA LEU A 148 11.19 -10.95 26.42
C LEU A 148 9.97 -10.17 26.92
N GLY A 149 8.76 -10.53 26.47
CA GLY A 149 7.53 -9.85 26.84
C GLY A 149 7.44 -8.38 26.36
N ASN A 150 8.28 -7.96 25.43
CA ASN A 150 8.38 -6.60 24.91
C ASN A 150 7.67 -6.40 23.54
N THR A 151 6.81 -7.36 23.18
CA THR A 151 6.04 -7.28 21.92
C THR A 151 4.92 -6.25 22.05
N VAL A 152 4.77 -5.45 21.02
CA VAL A 152 3.66 -4.49 20.89
C VAL A 152 2.58 -5.12 20.01
N ASP A 153 1.36 -5.19 20.52
CA ASP A 153 0.19 -5.67 19.80
C ASP A 153 -0.44 -4.51 19.01
N PRO A 154 -0.44 -4.56 17.67
CA PRO A 154 -1.02 -3.49 16.84
C PRO A 154 -2.51 -3.25 17.12
N ILE A 155 -3.27 -4.30 17.43
CA ILE A 155 -4.71 -4.17 17.71
C ILE A 155 -4.95 -3.39 19.00
N LYS A 156 -4.11 -3.58 20.03
CA LYS A 156 -4.18 -2.77 21.25
C LYS A 156 -3.89 -1.31 20.97
N LEU A 157 -2.90 -1.01 20.13
CA LEU A 157 -2.61 0.37 19.72
C LEU A 157 -3.77 0.98 18.93
N VAL A 158 -4.37 0.24 18.01
CA VAL A 158 -5.56 0.69 17.26
C VAL A 158 -6.73 0.98 18.21
N ASN A 159 -6.97 0.13 19.18
CA ASN A 159 -8.04 0.35 20.16
C ASN A 159 -7.77 1.56 21.09
N GLN A 160 -6.51 1.87 21.37
CA GLN A 160 -6.12 2.97 22.26
C GLN A 160 -6.04 4.31 21.53
N TYR A 161 -5.46 4.34 20.34
CA TYR A 161 -5.13 5.57 19.60
C TYR A 161 -5.97 5.78 18.35
N GLY A 162 -6.54 4.71 17.78
CA GLY A 162 -7.17 4.70 16.46
C GLY A 162 -6.20 4.25 15.36
N ALA A 163 -6.76 3.66 14.30
CA ALA A 163 -5.98 3.12 13.18
C ALA A 163 -5.17 4.21 12.46
N ASP A 164 -5.73 5.39 12.26
CA ASP A 164 -5.06 6.50 11.56
C ASP A 164 -3.79 6.96 12.26
N ILE A 165 -3.74 6.95 13.59
CA ILE A 165 -2.54 7.33 14.34
C ILE A 165 -1.45 6.27 14.18
N VAL A 166 -1.80 4.98 14.17
CA VAL A 166 -0.85 3.90 13.92
C VAL A 166 -0.30 3.98 12.48
N ARG A 167 -1.16 4.27 11.50
CA ARG A 167 -0.76 4.50 10.11
C ARG A 167 0.15 5.72 9.97
N LEU A 168 -0.18 6.82 10.63
CA LEU A 168 0.63 8.03 10.64
C LEU A 168 2.02 7.78 11.26
N TRP A 169 2.11 7.01 12.35
CA TRP A 169 3.40 6.59 12.89
C TRP A 169 4.21 5.83 11.86
N ALA A 170 3.63 4.80 11.24
CA ALA A 170 4.34 3.93 10.29
C ALA A 170 4.91 4.69 9.09
N THR A 171 4.22 5.73 8.63
CA THR A 171 4.64 6.56 7.49
C THR A 171 5.45 7.81 7.90
N SER A 172 5.60 8.09 9.19
CA SER A 172 6.37 9.23 9.70
C SER A 172 7.79 8.86 10.15
N VAL A 173 8.17 7.59 10.01
CA VAL A 173 9.49 7.08 10.39
C VAL A 173 10.36 6.78 9.17
N ALA A 174 11.67 6.81 9.32
CA ALA A 174 12.61 6.38 8.28
C ALA A 174 12.60 4.85 8.17
N TYR A 175 11.55 4.31 7.56
CA TYR A 175 11.25 2.87 7.52
C TYR A 175 12.33 2.01 6.85
N GLN A 176 13.24 2.60 6.07
CA GLN A 176 14.39 1.89 5.48
C GLN A 176 15.39 1.39 6.54
N GLN A 177 15.28 1.88 7.76
CA GLN A 177 16.07 1.46 8.92
C GLN A 177 15.18 0.84 10.00
N ASP A 178 15.79 0.27 11.02
CA ASP A 178 15.07 -0.20 12.20
C ASP A 178 14.43 0.98 12.93
N VAL A 179 13.14 0.85 13.24
CA VAL A 179 12.33 1.91 13.84
C VAL A 179 11.85 1.51 15.24
N ARG A 180 11.68 2.48 16.11
CA ARG A 180 11.20 2.25 17.48
C ARG A 180 9.73 2.56 17.62
N ILE A 181 9.07 1.79 18.49
CA ILE A 181 7.71 2.07 18.92
C ILE A 181 7.61 2.05 20.45
N SER A 182 6.97 3.05 21.01
CA SER A 182 6.64 3.15 22.44
C SER A 182 5.40 3.99 22.64
N ASP A 183 4.84 3.95 23.86
CA ASP A 183 3.68 4.77 24.21
C ASP A 183 3.98 6.28 24.09
N GLU A 184 5.21 6.70 24.45
CA GLU A 184 5.65 8.09 24.32
C GLU A 184 5.68 8.54 22.84
N ILE A 185 6.22 7.69 21.95
CA ILE A 185 6.23 7.96 20.52
C ILE A 185 4.81 8.07 19.97
N MET A 186 3.93 7.13 20.33
CA MET A 186 2.53 7.16 19.91
C MET A 186 1.79 8.42 20.41
N LYS A 187 2.06 8.87 21.62
CA LYS A 187 1.51 10.14 22.13
C LYS A 187 1.97 11.35 21.32
N GLN A 188 3.25 11.41 20.94
CA GLN A 188 3.77 12.50 20.10
C GLN A 188 3.11 12.50 18.71
N VAL A 189 2.94 11.34 18.08
CA VAL A 189 2.22 11.22 16.81
C VAL A 189 0.76 11.66 16.96
N ALA A 190 0.11 11.26 18.05
CA ALA A 190 -1.27 11.66 18.37
C ALA A 190 -1.43 13.18 18.52
N GLU A 191 -0.43 13.87 19.06
CA GLU A 191 -0.44 15.35 19.13
C GLU A 191 -0.38 15.99 17.73
N GLY A 192 0.48 15.47 16.84
CA GLY A 192 0.51 15.90 15.44
C GLY A 192 -0.83 15.70 14.74
N TYR A 193 -1.42 14.50 14.91
CA TYR A 193 -2.74 14.19 14.38
C TYR A 193 -3.83 15.15 14.88
N ARG A 194 -3.84 15.47 16.18
CA ARG A 194 -4.83 16.41 16.75
C ARG A 194 -4.75 17.79 16.13
N LYS A 195 -3.54 18.29 15.83
CA LYS A 195 -3.35 19.57 15.12
C LYS A 195 -4.00 19.54 13.74
N ILE A 196 -3.75 18.49 12.97
CA ILE A 196 -4.36 18.29 11.64
C ILE A 196 -5.89 18.27 11.77
N ARG A 197 -6.42 17.42 12.65
CA ARG A 197 -7.87 17.26 12.86
C ARG A 197 -8.55 18.57 13.30
N ASN A 198 -7.98 19.27 14.27
CA ASN A 198 -8.53 20.52 14.75
C ASN A 198 -8.52 21.61 13.67
N THR A 199 -7.47 21.70 12.89
CA THR A 199 -7.39 22.65 11.76
C THR A 199 -8.44 22.34 10.71
N MET A 200 -8.60 21.09 10.31
CA MET A 200 -9.64 20.70 9.36
C MET A 200 -11.05 20.93 9.88
N ARG A 201 -11.28 20.68 11.19
CA ARG A 201 -12.56 21.01 11.84
C ARG A 201 -12.87 22.51 11.78
N PHE A 202 -11.88 23.37 11.99
CA PHE A 202 -12.04 24.81 11.81
C PHE A 202 -12.36 25.17 10.37
N VAL A 203 -11.64 24.63 9.41
CA VAL A 203 -11.86 24.88 7.97
C VAL A 203 -13.29 24.51 7.57
N LEU A 204 -13.73 23.28 7.90
CA LEU A 204 -15.08 22.80 7.54
C LEU A 204 -16.18 23.58 8.27
N GLY A 205 -15.98 23.93 9.54
CA GLY A 205 -16.93 24.74 10.31
C GLY A 205 -17.16 26.12 9.67
N ASN A 206 -16.12 26.71 9.06
CA ASN A 206 -16.22 28.00 8.38
C ASN A 206 -16.66 27.91 6.92
N LEU A 207 -16.90 26.70 6.42
CA LEU A 207 -17.46 26.43 5.09
C LEU A 207 -18.94 26.02 5.15
N ASN A 208 -19.56 25.97 6.30
CA ASN A 208 -20.92 25.44 6.50
C ASN A 208 -21.99 26.20 5.66
N ASP A 209 -21.80 27.50 5.45
CA ASP A 209 -22.67 28.37 4.65
C ASP A 209 -22.11 28.70 3.25
N PHE A 210 -21.10 27.94 2.79
CA PHE A 210 -20.41 28.17 1.51
C PHE A 210 -20.76 27.07 0.51
N LYS A 211 -21.02 27.45 -0.73
CA LYS A 211 -21.26 26.54 -1.85
C LYS A 211 -20.24 26.77 -2.97
N ALA A 212 -20.05 25.80 -3.82
CA ALA A 212 -19.19 25.94 -5.00
C ALA A 212 -19.59 27.11 -5.92
N SER A 213 -20.87 27.50 -5.91
CA SER A 213 -21.35 28.69 -6.63
C SER A 213 -20.85 30.03 -6.05
N ASP A 214 -20.35 30.03 -4.81
CA ASP A 214 -19.86 31.23 -4.12
C ASP A 214 -18.35 31.45 -4.33
N LEU A 215 -17.70 30.58 -5.12
CA LEU A 215 -16.29 30.70 -5.43
C LEU A 215 -15.95 32.01 -6.12
N VAL A 216 -14.93 32.67 -5.62
CA VAL A 216 -14.34 33.87 -6.22
C VAL A 216 -13.22 33.45 -7.16
N GLU A 217 -13.16 34.08 -8.35
CA GLU A 217 -12.07 33.83 -9.30
C GLU A 217 -10.70 34.14 -8.65
N ILE A 218 -9.70 33.30 -8.87
CA ILE A 218 -8.38 33.41 -8.21
C ILE A 218 -7.73 34.78 -8.48
N LYS A 219 -7.91 35.32 -9.71
CA LYS A 219 -7.38 36.63 -10.09
C LYS A 219 -7.98 37.79 -9.29
N ASP A 220 -9.20 37.62 -8.76
CA ASP A 220 -9.96 38.61 -8.00
C ASP A 220 -9.77 38.47 -6.48
N LEU A 221 -8.96 37.51 -6.04
CA LEU A 221 -8.59 37.33 -4.62
C LEU A 221 -7.51 38.37 -4.24
N PRO A 222 -7.50 38.87 -2.99
CA PRO A 222 -6.39 39.63 -2.44
C PRO A 222 -5.06 38.88 -2.51
N GLY A 223 -3.94 39.62 -2.57
CA GLY A 223 -2.61 39.06 -2.74
C GLY A 223 -2.24 38.00 -1.66
N VAL A 224 -2.67 38.21 -0.41
CA VAL A 224 -2.45 37.23 0.65
C VAL A 224 -3.20 35.92 0.44
N ASP A 225 -4.40 35.97 -0.13
CA ASP A 225 -5.21 34.78 -0.47
C ASP A 225 -4.62 34.04 -1.65
N GLN A 226 -4.17 34.76 -2.68
CA GLN A 226 -3.42 34.19 -3.81
C GLN A 226 -2.11 33.54 -3.33
N TYR A 227 -1.39 34.17 -2.41
CA TYR A 227 -0.19 33.62 -1.79
C TYR A 227 -0.47 32.30 -1.09
N MET A 228 -1.59 32.18 -0.36
CA MET A 228 -1.97 30.94 0.31
C MET A 228 -2.27 29.81 -0.68
N LEU A 229 -2.91 30.10 -1.81
CA LEU A 229 -3.12 29.11 -2.86
C LEU A 229 -1.80 28.71 -3.56
N ALA A 230 -0.88 29.66 -3.74
CA ALA A 230 0.47 29.34 -4.23
C ALA A 230 1.22 28.42 -3.25
N LYS A 231 1.14 28.69 -1.94
CA LYS A 231 1.72 27.81 -0.90
C LYS A 231 1.09 26.42 -0.85
N LEU A 232 -0.19 26.30 -1.11
CA LEU A 232 -0.87 25.00 -1.25
C LEU A 232 -0.32 24.23 -2.46
N ASN A 233 -0.09 24.88 -3.58
CA ASN A 233 0.52 24.26 -4.76
C ASN A 233 1.99 23.83 -4.50
N GLU A 234 2.75 24.64 -3.76
CA GLU A 234 4.11 24.24 -3.35
C GLU A 234 4.08 22.97 -2.49
N LEU A 235 3.16 22.90 -1.52
CA LEU A 235 2.97 21.69 -0.69
C LEU A 235 2.62 20.47 -1.56
N MET A 236 1.69 20.61 -2.51
CA MET A 236 1.30 19.51 -3.40
C MET A 236 2.51 18.98 -4.19
N LYS A 237 3.32 19.86 -4.75
CA LYS A 237 4.54 19.47 -5.49
C LYS A 237 5.56 18.75 -4.61
N ALA A 238 5.82 19.29 -3.42
CA ALA A 238 6.75 18.68 -2.46
C ALA A 238 6.24 17.29 -2.01
N TYR A 239 4.93 17.17 -1.80
CA TYR A 239 4.28 15.91 -1.44
C TYR A 239 4.41 14.87 -2.56
N ASP A 240 4.07 15.24 -3.81
CA ASP A 240 4.15 14.34 -4.96
C ASP A 240 5.60 13.87 -5.21
N GLU A 241 6.58 14.79 -5.08
CA GLU A 241 8.00 14.44 -5.19
C GLU A 241 8.45 13.47 -4.10
N ALA A 242 8.04 13.70 -2.86
CA ALA A 242 8.36 12.81 -1.75
C ALA A 242 7.74 11.41 -1.96
N TYR A 243 6.48 11.32 -2.38
CA TYR A 243 5.82 10.05 -2.69
C TYR A 243 6.45 9.33 -3.88
N ALA A 244 6.82 10.06 -4.94
CA ALA A 244 7.50 9.48 -6.10
C ALA A 244 8.86 8.83 -5.73
N ASN A 245 9.49 9.34 -4.67
CA ASN A 245 10.74 8.80 -4.12
C ASN A 245 10.53 7.84 -2.93
N TYR A 246 9.29 7.48 -2.61
CA TYR A 246 8.94 6.66 -1.43
C TYR A 246 9.42 7.27 -0.10
N ASP A 247 9.57 8.58 -0.01
CA ASP A 247 9.92 9.33 1.21
C ASP A 247 8.67 9.81 1.94
N PHE A 248 7.96 8.88 2.55
CA PHE A 248 6.72 9.15 3.25
C PHE A 248 6.92 10.01 4.51
N ALA A 249 8.08 9.91 5.14
CA ALA A 249 8.38 10.70 6.34
C ALA A 249 8.46 12.19 6.01
N THR A 250 9.15 12.56 4.94
CA THR A 250 9.20 13.95 4.44
C THR A 250 7.81 14.43 4.04
N ALA A 251 7.02 13.63 3.30
CA ALA A 251 5.67 14.00 2.90
C ALA A 251 4.78 14.35 4.12
N ASN A 252 4.81 13.51 5.16
CA ASN A 252 4.04 13.75 6.39
C ASN A 252 4.55 14.97 7.18
N GLN A 253 5.87 15.19 7.20
CA GLN A 253 6.46 16.36 7.86
C GLN A 253 6.06 17.67 7.17
N GLU A 254 6.05 17.69 5.84
CA GLU A 254 5.59 18.84 5.06
C GLU A 254 4.12 19.16 5.33
N ILE A 255 3.26 18.13 5.34
CA ILE A 255 1.84 18.31 5.72
C ILE A 255 1.74 18.91 7.13
N LEU A 256 2.40 18.33 8.13
CA LEU A 256 2.30 18.78 9.52
C LEU A 256 2.82 20.22 9.70
N ASN A 257 3.92 20.56 9.05
CA ASN A 257 4.48 21.91 9.04
C ASN A 257 3.51 22.89 8.39
N TYR A 258 2.93 22.54 7.27
CA TYR A 258 1.96 23.38 6.58
C TYR A 258 0.72 23.64 7.45
N PHE A 259 0.14 22.61 8.03
CA PHE A 259 -1.00 22.74 8.93
C PHE A 259 -0.70 23.61 10.13
N THR A 260 0.49 23.45 10.73
CA THR A 260 0.84 24.14 11.97
C THR A 260 1.22 25.59 11.71
N ASN A 261 2.12 25.85 10.77
CA ASN A 261 2.75 27.15 10.59
C ASN A 261 2.03 28.00 9.54
N THR A 262 1.74 27.44 8.37
CA THR A 262 1.20 28.20 7.25
C THR A 262 -0.30 28.39 7.35
N LEU A 263 -1.05 27.30 7.58
CA LEU A 263 -2.50 27.38 7.61
C LEU A 263 -3.02 27.88 8.96
N SER A 264 -2.66 27.21 10.07
CA SER A 264 -3.22 27.52 11.38
C SER A 264 -2.64 28.79 11.97
N SER A 265 -1.31 28.87 12.19
CA SER A 265 -0.69 30.01 12.90
C SER A 265 -0.62 31.29 12.10
N PHE A 266 -0.67 31.24 10.79
CA PHE A 266 -0.67 32.43 9.95
C PHE A 266 -2.05 32.73 9.40
N TYR A 267 -2.54 31.92 8.44
CA TYR A 267 -3.72 32.29 7.67
C TYR A 267 -5.01 32.27 8.49
N MET A 268 -5.25 31.23 9.25
CA MET A 268 -6.47 31.12 10.06
C MET A 268 -6.48 32.11 11.20
N ASP A 269 -5.34 32.35 11.84
CA ASP A 269 -5.26 33.35 12.93
C ASP A 269 -5.59 34.75 12.43
N PHE A 270 -5.05 35.11 11.30
CA PHE A 270 -5.30 36.41 10.66
C PHE A 270 -6.72 36.55 10.11
N THR A 271 -7.35 35.46 9.61
CA THR A 271 -8.66 35.53 8.93
C THR A 271 -9.86 35.24 9.83
N LYS A 272 -9.63 34.80 11.09
CA LYS A 272 -10.71 34.45 12.01
C LYS A 272 -11.72 35.58 12.24
N ASP A 273 -11.24 36.82 12.34
CA ASP A 273 -12.11 37.96 12.58
C ASP A 273 -12.99 38.26 11.36
N ILE A 274 -12.46 38.07 10.14
CA ILE A 274 -13.23 38.17 8.89
C ILE A 274 -14.33 37.10 8.87
N LEU A 275 -13.99 35.86 9.22
CA LEU A 275 -14.91 34.74 9.19
C LEU A 275 -16.04 34.84 10.23
N TYR A 276 -15.78 35.48 11.39
CA TYR A 276 -16.73 35.53 12.51
C TYR A 276 -17.50 36.84 12.61
N ILE A 277 -16.95 37.95 12.11
CA ILE A 277 -17.53 39.28 12.25
C ILE A 277 -18.25 39.73 11.00
N GLU A 278 -17.69 39.42 9.82
CA GLU A 278 -18.26 39.84 8.54
C GLU A 278 -19.60 39.13 8.24
N ASP A 279 -20.49 39.85 7.58
CA ASP A 279 -21.74 39.28 7.10
C ASP A 279 -21.52 38.05 6.20
N ALA A 280 -22.48 37.12 6.22
CA ALA A 280 -22.41 35.87 5.47
C ALA A 280 -22.09 36.10 3.96
N ASN A 281 -22.65 37.15 3.36
CA ASN A 281 -22.45 37.48 1.96
C ASN A 281 -21.39 38.57 1.71
N SER A 282 -20.61 38.92 2.74
CA SER A 282 -19.48 39.86 2.56
C SER A 282 -18.51 39.37 1.51
N PRO A 283 -18.12 40.18 0.53
CA PRO A 283 -17.14 39.77 -0.48
C PRO A 283 -15.83 39.27 0.15
N ARG A 284 -15.37 39.96 1.20
CA ARG A 284 -14.12 39.55 1.88
C ARG A 284 -14.22 38.20 2.55
N ARG A 285 -15.33 37.89 3.20
CA ARG A 285 -15.59 36.60 3.80
C ARG A 285 -15.64 35.48 2.74
N ARG A 286 -16.33 35.71 1.61
CA ARG A 286 -16.39 34.73 0.49
C ARG A 286 -15.00 34.50 -0.15
N GLN A 287 -14.13 35.50 -0.21
CA GLN A 287 -12.74 35.34 -0.66
C GLN A 287 -11.97 34.39 0.27
N VAL A 288 -12.04 34.60 1.58
CA VAL A 288 -11.39 33.72 2.56
C VAL A 288 -11.96 32.31 2.48
N GLN A 289 -13.29 32.16 2.40
CA GLN A 289 -13.93 30.86 2.25
C GLN A 289 -13.53 30.15 0.97
N THR A 290 -13.30 30.86 -0.14
CA THR A 290 -12.76 30.32 -1.38
C THR A 290 -11.38 29.66 -1.15
N VAL A 291 -10.49 30.31 -0.41
CA VAL A 291 -9.20 29.75 -0.05
C VAL A 291 -9.37 28.50 0.82
N LEU A 292 -10.22 28.57 1.85
CA LEU A 292 -10.50 27.42 2.72
C LEU A 292 -11.11 26.23 1.96
N TYR A 293 -11.97 26.50 0.98
CA TYR A 293 -12.55 25.47 0.11
C TYR A 293 -11.47 24.71 -0.67
N HIS A 294 -10.55 25.42 -1.32
CA HIS A 294 -9.44 24.79 -2.03
C HIS A 294 -8.54 23.98 -1.09
N HIS A 295 -8.28 24.53 0.12
CA HIS A 295 -7.53 23.79 1.14
C HIS A 295 -8.26 22.53 1.59
N ALA A 296 -9.56 22.60 1.88
CA ALA A 296 -10.34 21.43 2.29
C ALA A 296 -10.28 20.31 1.24
N LYS A 297 -10.55 20.63 -0.03
CA LYS A 297 -10.51 19.63 -1.12
C LYS A 297 -9.12 19.01 -1.30
N THR A 298 -8.08 19.82 -1.31
CA THR A 298 -6.72 19.33 -1.48
C THR A 298 -6.26 18.51 -0.28
N MET A 299 -6.48 19.01 0.94
CA MET A 299 -6.04 18.32 2.15
C MET A 299 -6.74 16.99 2.35
N MET A 300 -8.04 16.87 2.08
CA MET A 300 -8.73 15.57 2.13
C MET A 300 -8.07 14.55 1.20
N LYS A 301 -7.65 14.95 0.00
CA LYS A 301 -6.92 14.07 -0.95
C LYS A 301 -5.55 13.67 -0.42
N LEU A 302 -4.73 14.63 0.05
CA LEU A 302 -3.41 14.34 0.58
C LEU A 302 -3.47 13.45 1.83
N LEU A 303 -4.40 13.74 2.74
CA LEU A 303 -4.58 12.98 3.98
C LEU A 303 -5.12 11.56 3.73
N SER A 304 -5.90 11.34 2.66
CA SER A 304 -6.52 10.03 2.38
C SER A 304 -5.51 8.90 2.15
N THR A 305 -4.28 9.21 1.81
CA THR A 305 -3.22 8.21 1.62
C THR A 305 -2.79 7.54 2.94
N VAL A 306 -2.89 8.26 4.05
CA VAL A 306 -2.46 7.82 5.38
C VAL A 306 -3.61 7.82 6.37
N LEU A 307 -4.31 8.94 6.53
CA LEU A 307 -5.40 9.15 7.49
C LEU A 307 -6.75 8.83 6.82
N VAL A 308 -6.92 7.59 6.40
CA VAL A 308 -8.05 7.16 5.55
C VAL A 308 -9.41 7.36 6.22
N PHE A 309 -9.54 7.01 7.51
CA PHE A 309 -10.80 7.16 8.25
C PHE A 309 -11.11 8.62 8.53
N THR A 310 -10.09 9.41 8.88
CA THR A 310 -10.23 10.85 9.09
C THR A 310 -10.62 11.57 7.80
N ALA A 311 -10.00 11.22 6.68
CA ALA A 311 -10.31 11.82 5.39
C ALA A 311 -11.75 11.50 4.93
N GLU A 312 -12.24 10.29 5.19
CA GLU A 312 -13.65 9.90 4.96
C GLU A 312 -14.59 10.73 5.81
N GLU A 313 -14.34 10.83 7.13
CA GLU A 313 -15.14 11.67 8.04
C GLU A 313 -15.16 13.14 7.60
N LEU A 314 -14.01 13.68 7.16
CA LEU A 314 -13.94 15.04 6.64
C LEU A 314 -14.78 15.21 5.36
N HIS A 315 -14.74 14.23 4.47
CA HIS A 315 -15.54 14.22 3.24
C HIS A 315 -17.04 14.19 3.55
N ASP A 316 -17.49 13.37 4.47
CA ASP A 316 -18.89 13.30 4.90
C ASP A 316 -19.43 14.62 5.44
N HIS A 317 -18.54 15.48 5.97
CA HIS A 317 -18.87 16.79 6.52
C HIS A 317 -18.58 17.95 5.54
N PHE A 318 -18.10 17.66 4.34
CA PHE A 318 -17.83 18.66 3.31
C PHE A 318 -19.04 18.82 2.40
N HIS A 319 -19.88 19.83 2.65
CA HIS A 319 -21.15 20.05 1.98
C HIS A 319 -21.14 21.15 0.92
N CYS A 320 -19.96 21.62 0.51
CA CYS A 320 -19.83 22.72 -0.44
C CYS A 320 -20.15 22.32 -1.89
N ASP A 321 -19.98 21.04 -2.23
CA ASP A 321 -20.25 20.52 -3.57
C ASP A 321 -21.63 19.84 -3.58
N GLU A 322 -22.47 20.15 -4.58
CA GLU A 322 -23.82 19.59 -4.72
C GLU A 322 -23.83 18.10 -5.15
N THR A 323 -22.71 17.60 -5.64
CA THR A 323 -22.56 16.20 -6.03
C THR A 323 -22.30 15.32 -4.81
N LYS A 324 -23.36 14.72 -4.28
CA LYS A 324 -23.30 13.54 -3.41
C LYS A 324 -22.84 12.30 -4.21
N ALA A 325 -21.70 12.35 -4.84
CA ALA A 325 -21.05 11.12 -5.25
C ALA A 325 -20.36 10.58 -4.00
N ALA A 326 -20.76 9.41 -3.52
CA ALA A 326 -19.94 8.62 -2.63
C ALA A 326 -18.57 8.48 -3.32
N VAL A 327 -17.60 9.26 -2.88
CA VAL A 327 -16.27 9.23 -3.48
C VAL A 327 -15.60 8.01 -2.92
N SER A 328 -15.65 6.92 -3.67
CA SER A 328 -14.69 5.85 -3.50
C SER A 328 -13.30 6.50 -3.64
N TYR A 329 -12.39 6.29 -2.68
CA TYR A 329 -11.01 6.79 -2.72
C TYR A 329 -10.28 6.44 -4.02
N THR A 330 -10.69 5.38 -4.70
CA THR A 330 -10.19 4.98 -6.02
C THR A 330 -10.37 6.06 -7.11
N HIS A 331 -11.20 7.07 -6.89
CA HIS A 331 -11.45 8.18 -7.82
C HIS A 331 -10.86 9.52 -7.38
N LEU A 332 -10.18 9.58 -6.23
CA LEU A 332 -9.42 10.74 -5.82
C LEU A 332 -8.10 10.79 -6.60
N THR A 333 -8.15 11.11 -7.88
CA THR A 333 -6.95 11.50 -8.59
C THR A 333 -6.48 12.84 -8.06
N LEU A 334 -5.20 12.95 -7.69
CA LEU A 334 -4.57 14.25 -7.46
C LEU A 334 -4.77 15.09 -8.73
N PRO A 335 -5.08 16.40 -8.63
CA PRO A 335 -5.15 17.22 -9.80
C PRO A 335 -3.80 17.17 -10.51
N THR A 336 -3.77 16.56 -11.70
CA THR A 336 -2.65 16.75 -12.60
C THR A 336 -2.62 18.25 -12.90
N THR A 337 -1.54 18.91 -12.50
CA THR A 337 -1.29 20.30 -12.87
C THR A 337 -1.40 20.45 -14.37
N PRO A 338 -2.08 21.48 -14.89
CA PRO A 338 -2.00 21.83 -16.31
C PRO A 338 -0.59 22.23 -16.68
#